data_3acfb9554ba50abea532f4134da7c89b
#
_entry.id   3acfb9554ba50abea532f4134da7c89b
#
_cell.length_a   1.000
_cell.length_b   1.000
_cell.length_c   1.000
_cell.angle_alpha   90.00
_cell.angle_beta   90.00
_cell.angle_gamma   90.00
#
_symmetry.space_group_name_H-M   'P 1'
#
loop_
_entity.id
_entity.type
_entity.pdbx_description
1 polymer ?
#
loop_
_entity_poly.entity_id
_entity_poly.type
_entity_poly.pdbx_seq_one_letter_code
_entity_poly.pdbx_strand_id
1 'polypeptide(L)'
;MKNVKRMIFSGAVVSVCAFSAIAAAAGMNRNKNDGELPASAKISKDTPVIVLDAGHGGIDGGCSSADGVPEKGINLSILLKLRDMLEISGYDVVVTRDTDTSIHDKGIEGIAQQKSSDMDNRLAIFNDNDNAVCISIHQNQFTQPQYHGAQMFYSATNPESESLARAMKSSFTKLLQPDNQREIKQCGKELFLCYFSKNPTVMVECGFLSNPEEAALLASDEYQAKVAFTIFSGISEFIASS
;
A
#
# COMPACT_ATOMS: atom_id res chain seq x y z
N MET A 1 41.52 46.35 23.44
CA MET A 1 41.69 45.55 24.69
C MET A 1 40.38 44.78 24.95
N LYS A 2 40.53 43.55 25.35
CA LYS A 2 39.59 42.49 25.77
C LYS A 2 39.06 41.55 24.67
N ASN A 3 39.76 40.42 24.62
CA ASN A 3 39.38 39.16 24.01
C ASN A 3 38.12 38.60 24.66
N VAL A 4 37.16 38.06 23.83
CA VAL A 4 36.20 37.10 24.27
C VAL A 4 36.31 35.84 23.42
N LYS A 5 36.65 34.76 24.09
CA LYS A 5 36.90 33.41 23.56
C LYS A 5 35.58 32.79 23.03
N ARG A 6 35.70 32.21 21.84
CA ARG A 6 34.71 31.26 21.32
C ARG A 6 34.70 29.98 22.19
N MET A 7 33.55 29.60 22.70
CA MET A 7 33.30 28.24 23.19
C MET A 7 32.37 27.53 22.19
N ILE A 8 32.94 26.53 21.56
CA ILE A 8 32.22 25.58 20.70
C ILE A 8 31.65 24.51 21.63
N PHE A 9 30.30 24.39 21.72
CA PHE A 9 29.65 23.24 22.32
C PHE A 9 29.14 22.34 21.20
N SER A 10 29.85 21.21 21.04
CA SER A 10 29.42 20.07 20.25
C SER A 10 28.51 19.25 21.17
N GLY A 11 27.19 19.20 20.84
CA GLY A 11 26.22 18.36 21.51
C GLY A 11 25.65 17.35 20.50
N ALA A 12 26.23 16.16 20.46
CA ALA A 12 25.63 15.05 19.76
C ALA A 12 24.42 14.54 20.58
N VAL A 13 23.20 14.71 20.05
CA VAL A 13 22.01 14.08 20.62
C VAL A 13 21.85 12.72 19.94
N VAL A 14 22.20 11.66 20.65
CA VAL A 14 21.87 10.28 20.29
C VAL A 14 20.46 10.01 20.81
N SER A 15 19.49 9.94 19.92
CA SER A 15 18.11 9.55 20.27
C SER A 15 18.03 8.03 20.23
N VAL A 16 18.01 7.39 21.40
CA VAL A 16 17.77 5.95 21.55
C VAL A 16 16.25 5.77 21.67
N CYS A 17 15.62 5.24 20.60
CA CYS A 17 14.23 4.79 20.67
C CYS A 17 14.20 3.44 21.42
N ALA A 18 13.75 3.46 22.67
CA ALA A 18 13.48 2.26 23.44
C ALA A 18 12.09 1.69 23.03
N PHE A 19 12.07 0.56 22.35
CA PHE A 19 10.87 -0.26 22.19
C PHE A 19 10.64 -1.04 23.48
N SER A 20 9.57 -0.69 24.21
CA SER A 20 9.11 -1.45 25.38
C SER A 20 8.27 -2.63 24.93
N ALA A 21 8.84 -3.84 24.94
CA ALA A 21 8.09 -5.08 24.78
C ALA A 21 7.36 -5.39 26.09
N ILE A 22 6.03 -5.51 26.06
CA ILE A 22 5.23 -6.04 27.16
C ILE A 22 5.31 -7.56 27.09
N ALA A 23 6.08 -8.17 28.02
CA ALA A 23 6.11 -9.60 28.20
C ALA A 23 5.03 -10.00 29.20
N ALA A 24 4.04 -10.79 28.77
CA ALA A 24 3.12 -11.49 29.66
C ALA A 24 3.84 -12.68 30.26
N ALA A 25 3.94 -12.73 31.62
CA ALA A 25 4.54 -13.81 32.36
C ALA A 25 3.59 -15.01 32.42
N ALA A 26 3.92 -16.08 31.70
CA ALA A 26 3.45 -17.42 31.98
C ALA A 26 4.69 -18.27 32.35
N GLY A 27 4.67 -18.94 33.51
CA GLY A 27 5.80 -19.63 34.08
C GLY A 27 6.37 -20.69 33.16
N MET A 28 7.67 -20.62 32.93
CA MET A 28 8.41 -21.65 32.22
C MET A 28 9.66 -22.06 32.97
N ASN A 29 9.74 -23.35 33.17
CA ASN A 29 10.84 -24.15 33.66
C ASN A 29 12.14 -23.85 32.86
N ARG A 30 13.20 -23.45 33.57
CA ARG A 30 14.52 -23.18 32.96
C ARG A 30 15.19 -24.49 32.55
N ASN A 31 15.23 -24.75 31.26
CA ASN A 31 16.22 -25.63 30.66
C ASN A 31 17.22 -24.76 29.89
N LYS A 32 18.50 -24.91 30.25
CA LYS A 32 19.61 -24.22 29.56
C LYS A 32 19.79 -24.85 28.17
N ASN A 33 19.56 -24.07 27.13
CA ASN A 33 20.17 -24.31 25.82
C ASN A 33 20.55 -22.98 25.19
N ASP A 34 21.70 -22.99 24.58
CA ASP A 34 22.46 -21.86 24.08
C ASP A 34 21.68 -20.98 23.11
N GLY A 35 21.96 -19.66 23.20
CA GLY A 35 21.28 -18.60 22.46
C GLY A 35 21.50 -18.63 20.94
N GLU A 36 20.65 -19.34 20.24
CA GLU A 36 20.32 -19.00 18.87
C GLU A 36 19.10 -18.07 18.92
N LEU A 37 19.26 -16.84 18.40
CA LEU A 37 18.13 -16.01 18.06
C LEU A 37 17.21 -16.82 17.14
N PRO A 38 15.88 -16.83 17.35
CA PRO A 38 15.00 -17.54 16.45
C PRO A 38 15.25 -16.99 15.05
N ALA A 39 15.74 -17.86 14.17
CA ALA A 39 15.78 -17.57 12.74
C ALA A 39 14.39 -17.06 12.36
N SER A 40 14.35 -15.94 11.65
CA SER A 40 13.15 -15.42 11.01
C SER A 40 12.23 -16.57 10.64
N ALA A 41 11.02 -16.58 11.17
CA ALA A 41 10.08 -17.64 10.88
C ALA A 41 9.97 -17.72 9.36
N LYS A 42 10.45 -18.80 8.76
CA LYS A 42 10.29 -19.01 7.33
C LYS A 42 8.80 -19.03 7.07
N ILE A 43 8.33 -18.01 6.33
CA ILE A 43 6.98 -17.99 5.81
C ILE A 43 6.74 -19.33 5.12
N SER A 44 5.59 -19.95 5.38
CA SER A 44 5.31 -21.28 4.86
C SER A 44 5.29 -21.25 3.32
N LYS A 45 5.54 -22.42 2.70
CA LYS A 45 5.49 -22.55 1.24
C LYS A 45 4.11 -22.23 0.63
N ASP A 46 3.11 -22.12 1.51
CA ASP A 46 1.70 -21.85 1.16
C ASP A 46 1.33 -20.36 1.30
N THR A 47 2.28 -19.49 1.71
CA THR A 47 2.03 -18.04 1.78
C THR A 47 1.84 -17.47 0.39
N PRO A 48 0.75 -16.70 0.14
CA PRO A 48 0.50 -16.15 -1.19
C PRO A 48 1.55 -15.10 -1.58
N VAL A 49 1.81 -15.00 -2.87
CA VAL A 49 2.56 -13.88 -3.47
C VAL A 49 1.70 -12.62 -3.38
N ILE A 50 2.28 -11.52 -2.95
CA ILE A 50 1.59 -10.23 -2.92
C ILE A 50 1.88 -9.48 -4.22
N VAL A 51 0.84 -9.24 -5.01
CA VAL A 51 0.95 -8.46 -6.24
C VAL A 51 0.45 -7.04 -5.99
N LEU A 52 1.33 -6.07 -6.15
CA LEU A 52 1.03 -4.65 -5.95
C LEU A 52 0.98 -3.91 -7.27
N ASP A 53 -0.06 -3.12 -7.45
CA ASP A 53 -0.23 -2.23 -8.57
C ASP A 53 -0.26 -0.78 -8.11
N ALA A 54 0.64 0.05 -8.65
CA ALA A 54 0.53 1.50 -8.55
C ALA A 54 -0.24 2.00 -9.78
N GLY A 55 -1.48 2.37 -9.60
CA GLY A 55 -2.34 2.85 -10.68
C GLY A 55 -1.68 3.96 -11.49
N HIS A 56 -2.01 4.02 -12.80
CA HIS A 56 -1.45 4.99 -13.75
C HIS A 56 0.07 4.84 -13.95
N GLY A 57 0.72 5.86 -14.54
CA GLY A 57 2.17 5.90 -14.77
C GLY A 57 2.54 6.41 -16.17
N GLY A 58 3.76 6.95 -16.29
CA GLY A 58 4.24 7.52 -17.53
C GLY A 58 3.34 8.67 -18.04
N ILE A 59 2.77 8.49 -19.24
CA ILE A 59 1.87 9.48 -19.86
C ILE A 59 0.51 9.57 -19.16
N ASP A 60 0.07 8.52 -18.48
CA ASP A 60 -1.17 8.51 -17.70
C ASP A 60 -0.93 9.07 -16.31
N GLY A 61 -1.34 10.30 -16.05
CA GLY A 61 -1.21 10.98 -14.77
C GLY A 61 -2.21 10.53 -13.71
N GLY A 62 -3.33 9.90 -14.11
CA GLY A 62 -4.50 9.74 -13.27
C GLY A 62 -5.23 11.06 -13.03
N CYS A 63 -5.97 11.15 -11.95
CA CYS A 63 -6.52 12.42 -11.49
C CYS A 63 -5.44 13.32 -10.87
N SER A 64 -5.80 14.56 -10.55
CA SER A 64 -4.88 15.51 -9.93
C SER A 64 -5.58 16.30 -8.84
N SER A 65 -4.83 16.71 -7.81
CA SER A 65 -5.30 17.70 -6.84
C SER A 65 -5.55 19.06 -7.48
N ALA A 66 -6.20 19.97 -6.76
CA ALA A 66 -6.40 21.34 -7.21
C ALA A 66 -5.07 22.08 -7.48
N ASP A 67 -4.01 21.72 -6.77
CA ASP A 67 -2.65 22.25 -6.93
C ASP A 67 -1.85 21.55 -8.04
N GLY A 68 -2.48 20.62 -8.77
CA GLY A 68 -1.86 19.95 -9.92
C GLY A 68 -0.95 18.76 -9.57
N VAL A 69 -0.99 18.24 -8.35
CA VAL A 69 -0.24 17.04 -7.97
C VAL A 69 -0.91 15.81 -8.58
N PRO A 70 -0.25 15.08 -9.49
CA PRO A 70 -0.83 13.94 -10.16
C PRO A 70 -0.89 12.70 -9.26
N GLU A 71 -1.94 11.92 -9.40
CA GLU A 71 -2.20 10.68 -8.66
C GLU A 71 -1.08 9.65 -8.80
N LYS A 72 -0.55 9.45 -10.01
CA LYS A 72 0.44 8.41 -10.33
C LYS A 72 1.68 8.40 -9.43
N GLY A 73 2.12 9.59 -9.00
CA GLY A 73 3.29 9.74 -8.12
C GLY A 73 2.98 9.34 -6.68
N ILE A 74 1.80 9.66 -6.19
CA ILE A 74 1.31 9.28 -4.86
C ILE A 74 1.15 7.76 -4.79
N ASN A 75 0.50 7.15 -5.80
CA ASN A 75 0.32 5.70 -5.90
C ASN A 75 1.65 4.96 -5.86
N LEU A 76 2.63 5.42 -6.65
CA LEU A 76 3.98 4.83 -6.68
C LEU A 76 4.69 4.94 -5.33
N SER A 77 4.64 6.11 -4.70
CA SER A 77 5.30 6.32 -3.41
C SER A 77 4.73 5.44 -2.30
N ILE A 78 3.39 5.27 -2.25
CA ILE A 78 2.74 4.36 -1.30
C ILE A 78 3.14 2.91 -1.61
N LEU A 79 3.12 2.49 -2.88
CA LEU A 79 3.50 1.14 -3.30
C LEU A 79 4.92 0.79 -2.87
N LEU A 80 5.89 1.66 -3.12
CA LEU A 80 7.29 1.37 -2.80
C LEU A 80 7.50 1.19 -1.29
N LYS A 81 6.87 2.01 -0.46
CA LYS A 81 6.89 1.87 1.00
C LYS A 81 6.23 0.56 1.46
N LEU A 82 5.10 0.21 0.86
CA LEU A 82 4.37 -1.03 1.15
C LEU A 82 5.17 -2.26 0.74
N ARG A 83 5.78 -2.25 -0.44
CA ARG A 83 6.68 -3.32 -0.92
C ARG A 83 7.79 -3.58 0.10
N ASP A 84 8.50 -2.54 0.49
CA ASP A 84 9.63 -2.68 1.42
C ASP A 84 9.18 -3.26 2.78
N MET A 85 8.00 -2.87 3.29
CA MET A 85 7.41 -3.45 4.52
C MET A 85 7.09 -4.94 4.36
N LEU A 86 6.49 -5.33 3.24
CA LEU A 86 6.13 -6.72 2.95
C LEU A 86 7.37 -7.61 2.78
N GLU A 87 8.36 -7.16 2.01
CA GLU A 87 9.61 -7.90 1.77
C GLU A 87 10.41 -8.10 3.08
N ILE A 88 10.52 -7.07 3.93
CA ILE A 88 11.16 -7.18 5.26
C ILE A 88 10.39 -8.16 6.15
N SER A 89 9.07 -8.25 5.98
CA SER A 89 8.23 -9.19 6.72
C SER A 89 8.25 -10.61 6.12
N GLY A 90 8.99 -10.81 5.00
CA GLY A 90 9.27 -12.11 4.39
C GLY A 90 8.28 -12.50 3.29
N TYR A 91 7.36 -11.66 2.87
CA TYR A 91 6.47 -11.93 1.74
C TYR A 91 7.21 -11.84 0.41
N ASP A 92 6.87 -12.71 -0.53
CA ASP A 92 7.24 -12.55 -1.93
C ASP A 92 6.35 -11.48 -2.56
N VAL A 93 6.96 -10.43 -3.15
CA VAL A 93 6.24 -9.29 -3.71
C VAL A 93 6.54 -9.12 -5.19
N VAL A 94 5.50 -8.97 -5.98
CA VAL A 94 5.56 -8.59 -7.39
C VAL A 94 4.92 -7.23 -7.56
N VAL A 95 5.52 -6.34 -8.32
CA VAL A 95 4.97 -5.00 -8.59
C VAL A 95 4.73 -4.79 -10.08
N THR A 96 3.67 -4.08 -10.45
CA THR A 96 3.40 -3.75 -11.85
C THR A 96 4.40 -2.74 -12.40
N ARG A 97 4.83 -1.79 -11.55
CA ARG A 97 5.88 -0.81 -11.84
C ARG A 97 6.55 -0.35 -10.55
N ASP A 98 7.80 0.00 -10.63
CA ASP A 98 8.62 0.57 -9.55
C ASP A 98 9.18 1.96 -9.87
N THR A 99 8.84 2.48 -11.04
CA THR A 99 9.21 3.81 -11.53
C THR A 99 8.00 4.51 -12.17
N ASP A 100 8.14 5.80 -12.55
CA ASP A 100 7.09 6.53 -13.26
C ASP A 100 7.05 6.14 -14.75
N THR A 101 6.61 4.92 -15.02
CA THR A 101 6.48 4.36 -16.37
C THR A 101 5.12 3.74 -16.59
N SER A 102 4.69 3.68 -17.85
CA SER A 102 3.65 2.77 -18.31
C SER A 102 4.31 1.46 -18.77
N ILE A 103 3.66 0.34 -18.58
CA ILE A 103 4.16 -0.98 -18.96
C ILE A 103 3.55 -1.53 -20.24
N HIS A 104 3.01 -0.64 -21.10
CA HIS A 104 2.50 -1.02 -22.43
C HIS A 104 3.61 -1.60 -23.31
N ASP A 105 3.23 -2.40 -24.31
CA ASP A 105 4.16 -3.05 -25.21
C ASP A 105 4.90 -2.01 -26.09
N LYS A 106 6.17 -2.34 -26.37
CA LYS A 106 7.01 -1.46 -27.20
C LYS A 106 6.46 -1.37 -28.62
N GLY A 107 6.47 -0.15 -29.17
CA GLY A 107 6.04 0.12 -30.55
C GLY A 107 4.54 0.38 -30.68
N ILE A 108 3.77 0.33 -29.60
CA ILE A 108 2.37 0.75 -29.64
C ILE A 108 2.31 2.28 -29.67
N GLU A 109 1.65 2.80 -30.72
CA GLU A 109 1.42 4.23 -30.90
C GLU A 109 -0.04 4.60 -30.53
N GLY A 110 -0.21 5.85 -30.08
CA GLY A 110 -1.50 6.38 -29.66
C GLY A 110 -1.82 6.11 -28.19
N ILE A 111 -2.26 7.18 -27.50
CA ILE A 111 -2.48 7.17 -26.04
C ILE A 111 -3.50 6.11 -25.61
N ALA A 112 -4.59 5.98 -26.36
CA ALA A 112 -5.66 5.03 -26.04
C ALA A 112 -5.18 3.58 -26.15
N GLN A 113 -4.40 3.26 -27.19
CA GLN A 113 -3.82 1.94 -27.42
C GLN A 113 -2.76 1.60 -26.38
N GLN A 114 -1.92 2.58 -26.03
CA GLN A 114 -0.92 2.42 -24.95
C GLN A 114 -1.59 2.14 -23.61
N LYS A 115 -2.66 2.89 -23.27
CA LYS A 115 -3.44 2.61 -22.05
C LYS A 115 -4.09 1.23 -22.05
N SER A 116 -4.62 0.78 -23.17
CA SER A 116 -5.20 -0.57 -23.28
C SER A 116 -4.14 -1.64 -23.05
N SER A 117 -3.01 -1.55 -23.75
CA SER A 117 -1.90 -2.51 -23.58
C SER A 117 -1.32 -2.48 -22.15
N ASP A 118 -1.21 -1.30 -21.53
CA ASP A 118 -0.77 -1.17 -20.14
C ASP A 118 -1.70 -1.92 -19.19
N MET A 119 -3.01 -1.78 -19.35
CA MET A 119 -4.01 -2.49 -18.54
C MET A 119 -3.99 -4.00 -18.77
N ASP A 120 -3.82 -4.45 -20.01
CA ASP A 120 -3.72 -5.87 -20.35
C ASP A 120 -2.45 -6.49 -19.71
N ASN A 121 -1.33 -5.78 -19.75
CA ASN A 121 -0.08 -6.25 -19.14
C ASN A 121 -0.16 -6.28 -17.59
N ARG A 122 -0.83 -5.29 -16.96
CA ARG A 122 -1.10 -5.34 -15.51
C ARG A 122 -1.99 -6.53 -15.14
N LEU A 123 -3.03 -6.80 -15.91
CA LEU A 123 -3.91 -7.95 -15.70
C LEU A 123 -3.16 -9.27 -15.88
N ALA A 124 -2.24 -9.35 -16.84
CA ALA A 124 -1.38 -10.52 -17.01
C ALA A 124 -0.54 -10.78 -15.75
N ILE A 125 0.09 -9.74 -15.18
CA ILE A 125 0.85 -9.83 -13.93
C ILE A 125 -0.04 -10.28 -12.76
N PHE A 126 -1.26 -9.76 -12.63
CA PHE A 126 -2.21 -10.15 -11.59
C PHE A 126 -2.63 -11.62 -11.66
N ASN A 127 -2.65 -12.19 -12.87
CA ASN A 127 -3.10 -13.55 -13.13
C ASN A 127 -1.95 -14.55 -13.40
N ASP A 128 -0.69 -14.12 -13.27
CA ASP A 128 0.49 -14.96 -13.55
C ASP A 128 0.73 -16.02 -12.45
N ASN A 129 0.26 -15.79 -11.24
CA ASN A 129 0.37 -16.71 -10.11
C ASN A 129 -1.02 -17.03 -9.55
N ASP A 130 -1.40 -18.32 -9.51
CA ASP A 130 -2.70 -18.76 -9.01
C ASP A 130 -2.83 -18.64 -7.47
N ASN A 131 -1.71 -18.49 -6.74
CA ASN A 131 -1.69 -18.24 -5.30
C ASN A 131 -1.20 -16.80 -5.03
N ALA A 132 -1.96 -15.82 -5.45
CA ALA A 132 -1.63 -14.41 -5.25
C ALA A 132 -2.74 -13.66 -4.50
N VAL A 133 -2.36 -12.58 -3.83
CA VAL A 133 -3.25 -11.53 -3.29
C VAL A 133 -2.89 -10.23 -3.98
N CYS A 134 -3.85 -9.61 -4.64
CA CYS A 134 -3.63 -8.46 -5.52
C CYS A 134 -4.21 -7.17 -4.92
N ILE A 135 -3.38 -6.13 -4.85
CA ILE A 135 -3.76 -4.80 -4.35
C ILE A 135 -3.44 -3.75 -5.40
N SER A 136 -4.45 -3.03 -5.88
CA SER A 136 -4.27 -1.86 -6.74
C SER A 136 -4.45 -0.58 -5.92
N ILE A 137 -3.46 0.31 -5.97
CA ILE A 137 -3.38 1.54 -5.17
C ILE A 137 -3.73 2.72 -6.04
N HIS A 138 -4.74 3.47 -5.64
CA HIS A 138 -5.30 4.62 -6.34
C HIS A 138 -5.65 5.78 -5.41
N GLN A 139 -5.98 6.93 -6.00
CA GLN A 139 -6.56 8.08 -5.32
C GLN A 139 -7.86 8.48 -6.00
N ASN A 140 -8.87 8.76 -5.21
CA ASN A 140 -10.20 9.12 -5.71
C ASN A 140 -10.29 10.59 -6.11
N GLN A 141 -11.26 10.88 -6.98
CA GLN A 141 -11.65 12.24 -7.33
C GLN A 141 -13.17 12.32 -7.49
N PHE A 142 -13.76 13.40 -6.98
CA PHE A 142 -15.18 13.68 -7.16
C PHE A 142 -15.44 15.17 -7.35
N THR A 143 -16.57 15.52 -8.00
CA THR A 143 -16.91 16.91 -8.31
C THR A 143 -17.20 17.77 -7.07
N GLN A 144 -17.51 17.14 -5.94
CA GLN A 144 -17.85 17.80 -4.69
C GLN A 144 -16.69 17.62 -3.71
N PRO A 145 -15.98 18.69 -3.33
CA PRO A 145 -14.73 18.60 -2.57
C PRO A 145 -14.91 18.21 -1.08
N GLN A 146 -16.13 18.14 -0.57
CA GLN A 146 -16.38 17.70 0.80
C GLN A 146 -16.25 16.17 0.98
N TYR A 147 -16.23 15.39 -0.10
CA TYR A 147 -16.03 13.94 0.02
C TYR A 147 -14.59 13.61 0.39
N HIS A 148 -14.43 12.71 1.34
CA HIS A 148 -13.14 12.26 1.88
C HIS A 148 -13.22 10.81 2.35
N GLY A 149 -12.07 10.23 2.72
CA GLY A 149 -11.94 8.89 3.27
C GLY A 149 -11.73 7.80 2.20
N ALA A 150 -10.92 6.83 2.56
CA ALA A 150 -10.59 5.70 1.69
C ALA A 150 -11.81 4.86 1.30
N GLN A 151 -11.82 4.32 0.08
CA GLN A 151 -12.87 3.47 -0.47
C GLN A 151 -12.27 2.18 -1.03
N MET A 152 -12.77 1.02 -0.61
CA MET A 152 -12.35 -0.28 -1.12
C MET A 152 -13.33 -0.79 -2.16
N PHE A 153 -12.78 -1.15 -3.33
CA PHE A 153 -13.52 -1.86 -4.38
C PHE A 153 -12.96 -3.27 -4.52
N TYR A 154 -13.82 -4.28 -4.50
CA TYR A 154 -13.39 -5.68 -4.54
C TYR A 154 -13.90 -6.41 -5.78
N SER A 155 -13.10 -7.37 -6.26
CA SER A 155 -13.46 -8.22 -7.39
C SER A 155 -14.62 -9.15 -7.04
N ALA A 156 -15.55 -9.30 -7.98
CA ALA A 156 -16.64 -10.28 -7.87
C ALA A 156 -16.24 -11.68 -8.37
N THR A 157 -15.12 -11.80 -9.10
CA THR A 157 -14.70 -13.06 -9.72
C THR A 157 -14.06 -14.02 -8.72
N ASN A 158 -13.52 -13.51 -7.62
CA ASN A 158 -12.95 -14.33 -6.56
C ASN A 158 -13.67 -14.03 -5.24
N PRO A 159 -14.26 -15.04 -4.57
CA PRO A 159 -15.05 -14.83 -3.35
C PRO A 159 -14.24 -14.30 -2.16
N GLU A 160 -12.93 -14.53 -2.11
CA GLU A 160 -12.07 -14.04 -1.05
C GLU A 160 -11.79 -12.53 -1.15
N SER A 161 -12.07 -11.92 -2.30
CA SER A 161 -11.88 -10.48 -2.50
C SER A 161 -12.72 -9.62 -1.56
N GLU A 162 -13.93 -10.07 -1.20
CA GLU A 162 -14.77 -9.36 -0.24
C GLU A 162 -14.17 -9.40 1.16
N SER A 163 -13.64 -10.56 1.59
CA SER A 163 -12.96 -10.71 2.89
C SER A 163 -11.71 -9.83 2.96
N LEU A 164 -10.91 -9.79 1.88
CA LEU A 164 -9.75 -8.89 1.75
C LEU A 164 -10.17 -7.41 1.86
N ALA A 165 -11.26 -7.00 1.18
CA ALA A 165 -11.76 -5.63 1.26
C ALA A 165 -12.25 -5.26 2.67
N ARG A 166 -12.86 -6.21 3.40
CA ARG A 166 -13.28 -6.02 4.79
C ARG A 166 -12.09 -5.86 5.74
N ALA A 167 -11.06 -6.67 5.59
CA ALA A 167 -9.81 -6.55 6.35
C ALA A 167 -9.16 -5.19 6.06
N MET A 168 -9.12 -4.78 4.78
CA MET A 168 -8.58 -3.49 4.38
C MET A 168 -9.37 -2.32 4.98
N LYS A 169 -10.71 -2.31 4.87
CA LYS A 169 -11.58 -1.31 5.50
C LYS A 169 -11.36 -1.25 7.01
N SER A 170 -11.31 -2.41 7.67
CA SER A 170 -11.06 -2.54 9.11
C SER A 170 -9.75 -1.87 9.52
N SER A 171 -8.69 -2.12 8.77
CA SER A 171 -7.37 -1.54 8.99
C SER A 171 -7.39 -0.01 8.86
N PHE A 172 -8.01 0.53 7.81
CA PHE A 172 -8.13 1.98 7.62
C PHE A 172 -8.91 2.64 8.75
N THR A 173 -10.03 2.07 9.17
CA THR A 173 -10.83 2.65 10.26
C THR A 173 -10.15 2.55 11.63
N LYS A 174 -9.41 1.47 11.88
CA LYS A 174 -8.69 1.30 13.16
C LYS A 174 -7.44 2.16 13.28
N LEU A 175 -6.68 2.34 12.19
CA LEU A 175 -5.32 2.85 12.25
C LEU A 175 -5.15 4.27 11.70
N LEU A 176 -6.02 4.69 10.75
CA LEU A 176 -5.77 5.92 10.00
C LEU A 176 -6.96 6.86 9.91
N GLN A 177 -8.16 6.33 9.69
CA GLN A 177 -9.36 7.10 9.38
C GLN A 177 -10.55 6.64 10.23
N PRO A 178 -10.56 6.90 11.56
CA PRO A 178 -11.57 6.34 12.49
C PRO A 178 -12.99 6.79 12.17
N ASP A 179 -13.16 7.95 11.55
CA ASP A 179 -14.46 8.51 11.16
C ASP A 179 -14.93 8.08 9.77
N ASN A 180 -14.17 7.22 9.07
CA ASN A 180 -14.51 6.76 7.73
C ASN A 180 -15.68 5.77 7.76
N GLN A 181 -16.85 6.20 7.27
CA GLN A 181 -18.09 5.43 7.22
C GLN A 181 -18.35 4.78 5.84
N ARG A 182 -17.37 4.85 4.92
CA ARG A 182 -17.55 4.29 3.57
C ARG A 182 -17.62 2.78 3.62
N GLU A 183 -18.64 2.23 2.92
CA GLU A 183 -18.78 0.79 2.78
C GLU A 183 -17.91 0.25 1.64
N ILE A 184 -17.46 -0.99 1.76
CA ILE A 184 -16.81 -1.69 0.64
C ILE A 184 -17.80 -1.82 -0.52
N LYS A 185 -17.28 -1.82 -1.76
CA LYS A 185 -18.10 -1.92 -2.97
C LYS A 185 -17.56 -2.99 -3.90
N GLN A 186 -18.46 -3.77 -4.47
CA GLN A 186 -18.12 -4.63 -5.58
C GLN A 186 -17.80 -3.77 -6.81
N CYS A 187 -16.68 -4.05 -7.50
CA CYS A 187 -16.29 -3.31 -8.70
C CYS A 187 -17.15 -3.71 -9.91
N GLY A 188 -17.40 -2.74 -10.79
CA GLY A 188 -17.95 -2.96 -12.13
C GLY A 188 -16.82 -3.08 -13.17
N LYS A 189 -17.22 -3.24 -14.43
CA LYS A 189 -16.29 -3.40 -15.58
C LYS A 189 -15.40 -2.19 -15.83
N GLU A 190 -15.81 -1.03 -15.35
CA GLU A 190 -15.05 0.22 -15.43
C GLU A 190 -13.74 0.17 -14.60
N LEU A 191 -13.69 -0.68 -13.57
CA LEU A 191 -12.49 -0.97 -12.80
C LEU A 191 -11.82 -2.23 -13.36
N PHE A 192 -11.31 -2.14 -14.59
CA PHE A 192 -10.88 -3.25 -15.44
C PHE A 192 -10.01 -4.27 -14.68
N LEU A 193 -8.93 -3.84 -14.09
CA LEU A 193 -7.97 -4.71 -13.40
C LEU A 193 -8.64 -5.47 -12.25
N CYS A 194 -9.37 -4.77 -11.40
CA CYS A 194 -10.12 -5.37 -10.31
C CYS A 194 -11.20 -6.34 -10.80
N TYR A 195 -11.92 -5.96 -11.86
CA TYR A 195 -13.04 -6.77 -12.38
C TYR A 195 -12.59 -8.07 -13.05
N PHE A 196 -11.48 -8.06 -13.80
CA PHE A 196 -11.02 -9.23 -14.58
C PHE A 196 -9.95 -10.06 -13.89
N SER A 197 -9.45 -9.65 -12.73
CA SER A 197 -8.52 -10.47 -11.94
C SER A 197 -9.17 -11.76 -11.46
N LYS A 198 -8.41 -12.86 -11.51
CA LYS A 198 -8.84 -14.19 -11.02
C LYS A 198 -8.52 -14.40 -9.55
N ASN A 199 -7.51 -13.69 -9.04
CA ASN A 199 -7.05 -13.78 -7.67
C ASN A 199 -7.88 -12.89 -6.73
N PRO A 200 -7.84 -13.10 -5.40
CA PRO A 200 -8.34 -12.13 -4.43
C PRO A 200 -7.78 -10.75 -4.72
N THR A 201 -8.66 -9.80 -5.06
CA THR A 201 -8.24 -8.48 -5.56
C THR A 201 -9.07 -7.36 -4.94
N VAL A 202 -8.37 -6.32 -4.46
CA VAL A 202 -8.94 -5.07 -3.98
C VAL A 202 -8.23 -3.89 -4.63
N MET A 203 -9.02 -2.94 -5.13
CA MET A 203 -8.55 -1.59 -5.42
C MET A 203 -8.80 -0.72 -4.20
N VAL A 204 -7.75 -0.08 -3.72
CA VAL A 204 -7.74 0.83 -2.57
C VAL A 204 -7.64 2.26 -3.08
N GLU A 205 -8.75 2.97 -3.05
CA GLU A 205 -8.79 4.42 -3.19
C GLU A 205 -8.43 5.03 -1.83
N CYS A 206 -7.20 5.50 -1.66
CA CYS A 206 -6.66 5.85 -0.34
C CYS A 206 -7.27 7.13 0.25
N GLY A 207 -7.81 8.00 -0.58
CA GLY A 207 -8.48 9.26 -0.25
C GLY A 207 -8.80 10.07 -1.49
N PHE A 208 -9.33 11.30 -1.33
CA PHE A 208 -9.81 12.13 -2.43
C PHE A 208 -8.84 13.28 -2.72
N LEU A 209 -8.27 13.31 -3.94
CA LEU A 209 -7.46 14.44 -4.41
C LEU A 209 -8.30 15.70 -4.70
N SER A 210 -9.61 15.55 -4.81
CA SER A 210 -10.56 16.68 -4.91
C SER A 210 -10.83 17.36 -3.58
N ASN A 211 -10.51 16.72 -2.44
CA ASN A 211 -10.60 17.31 -1.12
C ASN A 211 -9.26 17.98 -0.77
N PRO A 212 -9.19 19.30 -0.53
CA PRO A 212 -7.92 20.00 -0.31
C PRO A 212 -7.13 19.51 0.93
N GLU A 213 -7.83 19.17 2.01
CA GLU A 213 -7.19 18.71 3.24
C GLU A 213 -6.61 17.31 3.04
N GLU A 214 -7.38 16.41 2.42
CA GLU A 214 -6.94 15.04 2.16
C GLU A 214 -5.84 15.01 1.08
N ALA A 215 -5.94 15.85 0.04
CA ALA A 215 -4.91 15.99 -0.97
C ALA A 215 -3.56 16.46 -0.38
N ALA A 216 -3.58 17.40 0.56
CA ALA A 216 -2.38 17.84 1.26
C ALA A 216 -1.75 16.71 2.10
N LEU A 217 -2.56 15.91 2.79
CA LEU A 217 -2.09 14.72 3.50
C LEU A 217 -1.49 13.69 2.56
N LEU A 218 -2.20 13.31 1.49
CA LEU A 218 -1.78 12.32 0.50
C LEU A 218 -0.50 12.71 -0.24
N ALA A 219 -0.22 14.01 -0.39
CA ALA A 219 1.02 14.51 -0.96
C ALA A 219 2.21 14.43 0.01
N SER A 220 1.98 14.22 1.32
CA SER A 220 3.04 14.16 2.32
C SER A 220 3.63 12.76 2.45
N ASP A 221 4.96 12.69 2.57
CA ASP A 221 5.70 11.43 2.73
C ASP A 221 5.29 10.67 4.00
N GLU A 222 5.05 11.40 5.09
CA GLU A 222 4.62 10.83 6.37
C GLU A 222 3.25 10.14 6.26
N TYR A 223 2.27 10.77 5.61
CA TYR A 223 0.94 10.20 5.47
C TYR A 223 0.94 9.01 4.50
N GLN A 224 1.72 9.07 3.42
CA GLN A 224 1.92 7.95 2.49
C GLN A 224 2.52 6.73 3.21
N ALA A 225 3.45 6.93 4.16
CA ALA A 225 3.98 5.84 4.98
C ALA A 225 2.89 5.25 5.91
N LYS A 226 2.03 6.08 6.49
CA LYS A 226 0.89 5.62 7.30
C LYS A 226 -0.12 4.84 6.45
N VAL A 227 -0.42 5.30 5.23
CA VAL A 227 -1.28 4.57 4.27
C VAL A 227 -0.67 3.22 3.93
N ALA A 228 0.62 3.17 3.58
CA ALA A 228 1.33 1.92 3.27
C ALA A 228 1.27 0.94 4.44
N PHE A 229 1.53 1.39 5.67
CA PHE A 229 1.43 0.56 6.88
C PHE A 229 -0.02 0.08 7.13
N THR A 230 -1.01 0.90 6.84
CA THR A 230 -2.42 0.53 6.98
C THR A 230 -2.80 -0.56 5.98
N ILE A 231 -2.35 -0.47 4.73
CA ILE A 231 -2.55 -1.50 3.71
C ILE A 231 -1.81 -2.79 4.10
N PHE A 232 -0.56 -2.69 4.55
CA PHE A 232 0.21 -3.83 5.08
C PHE A 232 -0.54 -4.57 6.19
N SER A 233 -1.12 -3.83 7.13
CA SER A 233 -1.90 -4.41 8.24
C SER A 233 -3.16 -5.13 7.75
N GLY A 234 -3.85 -4.56 6.73
CA GLY A 234 -5.01 -5.20 6.12
C GLY A 234 -4.68 -6.50 5.39
N ILE A 235 -3.57 -6.53 4.64
CA ILE A 235 -3.06 -7.75 4.00
C ILE A 235 -2.72 -8.82 5.06
N SER A 236 -2.01 -8.42 6.11
CA SER A 236 -1.62 -9.33 7.19
C SER A 236 -2.82 -9.90 7.95
N GLU A 237 -3.85 -9.08 8.24
CA GLU A 237 -5.11 -9.51 8.86
C GLU A 237 -5.85 -10.53 7.97
N PHE A 238 -5.90 -10.28 6.66
CA PHE A 238 -6.52 -11.18 5.70
C PHE A 238 -5.82 -12.54 5.65
N ILE A 239 -4.50 -12.57 5.47
CA ILE A 239 -3.71 -13.81 5.36
C ILE A 239 -3.77 -14.61 6.68
N ALA A 240 -3.78 -13.94 7.83
CA ALA A 240 -3.87 -14.63 9.13
C ALA A 240 -5.25 -15.23 9.40
N SER A 241 -6.29 -14.83 8.64
CA SER A 241 -7.68 -15.30 8.78
C SER A 241 -8.11 -16.30 7.71
N SER A 242 -7.27 -16.50 6.68
CA SER A 242 -7.46 -17.49 5.60
C SER A 242 -6.85 -18.83 6.00
#